data_9b80123343e3242ea7efb446f8f0b026
#
_entry.id   9b80123343e3242ea7efb446f8f0b026
#
_cell.length_a   1.000
_cell.length_b   1.000
_cell.length_c   1.000
_cell.angle_alpha   90.00
_cell.angle_beta   90.00
_cell.angle_gamma   90.00
#
_symmetry.space_group_name_H-M   'P 1'
#
loop_
_entity.id
_entity.type
_entity.pdbx_description
1 polymer ?
#
loop_
_entity_poly.entity_id
_entity_poly.type
_entity_poly.pdbx_seq_one_letter_code
_entity_poly.pdbx_strand_id
1 'polypeptide(L)'
;ATSAPKRLELLELLCQGPRTVEALASQASISTANASQHLQILRAARLVEAEKRGLHVEYRLSDDKVSDFFLRLRTLAEAQLAELQHIANQYLQGRGALEPVRGEELLRRVRRGEVLVLDVRPGEEYEAGHIPGALSVPVVELRERMKGLPKNREIVAYCRGPYCVMAVEAVELLRKRGFRAHRMEHGVIEWRARGWRIATGTEAVRV
;
A
#
# COMPACT_ATOMS: atom_id res chain seq x y z
N ALA A 1 -20.67 8.63 8.70
CA ALA A 1 -19.72 7.58 9.12
C ALA A 1 -18.26 8.03 8.98
N THR A 2 -17.88 8.79 7.95
CA THR A 2 -16.48 9.15 7.63
C THR A 2 -15.95 10.42 8.33
N SER A 3 -16.71 11.07 9.19
CA SER A 3 -16.34 12.34 9.85
C SER A 3 -15.24 12.27 10.91
N ALA A 4 -14.72 11.09 11.23
CA ALA A 4 -13.61 10.92 12.19
C ALA A 4 -12.35 10.46 11.47
N PRO A 5 -11.18 11.09 11.73
CA PRO A 5 -9.92 10.72 11.07
C PRO A 5 -9.58 9.24 11.20
N LYS A 6 -9.77 8.66 12.40
CA LYS A 6 -9.48 7.23 12.64
C LYS A 6 -10.37 6.29 11.83
N ARG A 7 -11.60 6.68 11.46
CA ARG A 7 -12.44 5.87 10.55
C ARG A 7 -11.93 5.91 9.11
N LEU A 8 -11.40 7.03 8.66
CA LEU A 8 -10.76 7.12 7.34
C LEU A 8 -9.48 6.28 7.31
N GLU A 9 -8.67 6.33 8.37
CA GLU A 9 -7.47 5.51 8.49
C GLU A 9 -7.79 4.00 8.48
N LEU A 10 -8.83 3.57 9.22
CA LEU A 10 -9.29 2.18 9.18
C LEU A 10 -9.81 1.76 7.80
N LEU A 11 -10.53 2.64 7.08
CA LEU A 11 -10.94 2.37 5.71
C LEU A 11 -9.74 2.26 4.77
N GLU A 12 -8.72 3.11 4.91
CA GLU A 12 -7.49 3.02 4.12
C GLU A 12 -6.78 1.67 4.32
N LEU A 13 -6.68 1.22 5.57
CA LEU A 13 -6.11 -0.09 5.89
C LEU A 13 -6.92 -1.23 5.25
N LEU A 14 -8.25 -1.15 5.30
CA LEU A 14 -9.15 -2.14 4.70
C LEU A 14 -9.16 -2.11 3.16
N CYS A 15 -8.80 -0.99 2.55
CA CYS A 15 -8.57 -0.94 1.10
C CYS A 15 -7.37 -1.80 0.66
N GLN A 16 -6.44 -2.11 1.56
CA GLN A 16 -5.29 -2.98 1.28
C GLN A 16 -5.63 -4.48 1.44
N GLY A 17 -6.75 -4.81 2.08
CA GLY A 17 -7.21 -6.18 2.28
C GLY A 17 -7.92 -6.39 3.63
N PRO A 18 -8.56 -7.56 3.80
CA PRO A 18 -9.23 -7.93 5.05
C PRO A 18 -8.25 -7.99 6.23
N ARG A 19 -8.74 -7.64 7.45
CA ARG A 19 -7.93 -7.63 8.68
C ARG A 19 -8.76 -7.90 9.92
N THR A 20 -8.11 -8.44 10.94
CA THR A 20 -8.72 -8.57 12.27
C THR A 20 -8.78 -7.22 12.98
N VAL A 21 -9.66 -7.12 13.98
CA VAL A 21 -9.78 -5.91 14.83
C VAL A 21 -8.44 -5.57 15.49
N GLU A 22 -7.73 -6.59 15.96
CA GLU A 22 -6.44 -6.43 16.65
C GLU A 22 -5.38 -5.85 15.70
N ALA A 23 -5.30 -6.37 14.47
CA ALA A 23 -4.38 -5.86 13.46
C ALA A 23 -4.71 -4.41 13.08
N LEU A 24 -5.99 -4.08 12.90
CA LEU A 24 -6.46 -2.72 12.62
C LEU A 24 -6.14 -1.76 13.77
N ALA A 25 -6.38 -2.18 15.01
CA ALA A 25 -6.08 -1.39 16.20
C ALA A 25 -4.58 -1.06 16.31
N SER A 26 -3.75 -2.09 16.14
CA SER A 26 -2.28 -1.96 16.17
C SER A 26 -1.78 -1.01 15.07
N GLN A 27 -2.22 -1.20 13.83
CA GLN A 27 -1.77 -0.38 12.69
C GLN A 27 -2.28 1.08 12.76
N ALA A 28 -3.48 1.30 13.30
CA ALA A 28 -4.02 2.64 13.51
C ALA A 28 -3.55 3.28 14.84
N SER A 29 -2.71 2.59 15.62
CA SER A 29 -2.21 3.07 16.92
C SER A 29 -3.34 3.49 17.87
N ILE A 30 -4.37 2.66 18.01
CA ILE A 30 -5.51 2.83 18.91
C ILE A 30 -5.78 1.53 19.69
N SER A 31 -6.56 1.62 20.76
CA SER A 31 -6.98 0.42 21.49
C SER A 31 -7.96 -0.42 20.67
N THR A 32 -7.97 -1.74 20.90
CA THR A 32 -8.91 -2.66 20.26
C THR A 32 -10.37 -2.28 20.51
N ALA A 33 -10.68 -1.77 21.72
CA ALA A 33 -12.01 -1.28 22.05
C ALA A 33 -12.40 -0.08 21.17
N ASN A 34 -11.50 0.88 21.00
CA ASN A 34 -11.73 2.05 20.14
C ASN A 34 -11.86 1.66 18.66
N ALA A 35 -10.99 0.77 18.17
CA ALA A 35 -11.10 0.23 16.83
C ALA A 35 -12.46 -0.46 16.59
N SER A 36 -12.90 -1.28 17.55
CA SER A 36 -14.20 -1.96 17.47
C SER A 36 -15.37 -0.96 17.40
N GLN A 37 -15.36 0.10 18.19
CA GLN A 37 -16.39 1.15 18.13
C GLN A 37 -16.43 1.84 16.75
N HIS A 38 -15.28 2.21 16.21
CA HIS A 38 -15.20 2.82 14.87
C HIS A 38 -15.67 1.86 13.79
N LEU A 39 -15.27 0.59 13.85
CA LEU A 39 -15.67 -0.44 12.89
C LEU A 39 -17.18 -0.73 12.95
N GLN A 40 -17.80 -0.71 14.13
CA GLN A 40 -19.26 -0.84 14.26
C GLN A 40 -20.00 0.32 13.57
N ILE A 41 -19.50 1.56 13.69
CA ILE A 41 -20.09 2.71 12.98
C ILE A 41 -19.94 2.56 11.46
N LEU A 42 -18.79 2.10 10.98
CA LEU A 42 -18.56 1.83 9.56
C LEU A 42 -19.46 0.71 9.06
N ARG A 43 -19.66 -0.35 9.87
CA ARG A 43 -20.55 -1.48 9.56
C ARG A 43 -22.01 -1.06 9.52
N ALA A 44 -22.47 -0.26 10.48
CA ALA A 44 -23.82 0.30 10.47
C ALA A 44 -24.09 1.17 9.22
N ALA A 45 -23.07 1.86 8.73
CA ALA A 45 -23.10 2.60 7.46
C ALA A 45 -22.91 1.71 6.22
N ARG A 46 -22.81 0.39 6.37
CA ARG A 46 -22.57 -0.59 5.30
C ARG A 46 -21.33 -0.33 4.45
N LEU A 47 -20.31 0.30 5.04
CA LEU A 47 -19.02 0.52 4.38
C LEU A 47 -18.07 -0.66 4.58
N VAL A 48 -18.26 -1.42 5.65
CA VAL A 48 -17.49 -2.62 5.97
C VAL A 48 -18.39 -3.77 6.40
N GLU A 49 -17.90 -4.98 6.21
CA GLU A 49 -18.49 -6.21 6.70
C GLU A 49 -17.57 -6.86 7.73
N ALA A 50 -18.14 -7.69 8.58
CA ALA A 50 -17.40 -8.46 9.59
C ALA A 50 -17.77 -9.93 9.46
N GLU A 51 -16.76 -10.77 9.43
CA GLU A 51 -16.88 -12.23 9.38
C GLU A 51 -16.12 -12.84 10.56
N LYS A 52 -16.78 -13.79 11.26
CA LYS A 52 -16.09 -14.53 12.33
C LYS A 52 -15.23 -15.63 11.72
N ARG A 53 -13.93 -15.60 11.95
CA ARG A 53 -12.97 -16.64 11.54
C ARG A 53 -12.28 -17.24 12.76
N GLY A 54 -12.80 -18.37 13.22
CA GLY A 54 -12.33 -19.02 14.45
C GLY A 54 -12.54 -18.11 15.68
N LEU A 55 -11.46 -17.74 16.34
CA LEU A 55 -11.47 -16.86 17.54
C LEU A 55 -11.42 -15.36 17.20
N HIS A 56 -11.23 -14.99 15.95
CA HIS A 56 -11.07 -13.60 15.51
C HIS A 56 -12.26 -13.11 14.71
N VAL A 57 -12.45 -11.81 14.71
CA VAL A 57 -13.39 -11.12 13.82
C VAL A 57 -12.57 -10.38 12.76
N GLU A 58 -12.73 -10.81 11.52
CA GLU A 58 -12.10 -10.18 10.36
C GLU A 58 -13.06 -9.17 9.73
N TYR A 59 -12.57 -7.97 9.46
CA TYR A 59 -13.27 -6.92 8.74
C TYR A 59 -12.75 -6.79 7.32
N ARG A 60 -13.65 -6.47 6.39
CA ARG A 60 -13.34 -6.17 4.99
C ARG A 60 -14.23 -5.03 4.49
N LEU A 61 -13.87 -4.41 3.37
CA LEU A 61 -14.79 -3.52 2.69
C LEU A 61 -16.02 -4.32 2.21
N SER A 62 -17.18 -3.68 2.24
CA SER A 62 -18.43 -4.30 1.79
C SER A 62 -18.52 -4.42 0.27
N ASP A 63 -17.84 -3.53 -0.46
CA ASP A 63 -17.85 -3.44 -1.93
C ASP A 63 -16.59 -2.68 -2.39
N ASP A 64 -16.10 -2.97 -3.59
CA ASP A 64 -14.97 -2.27 -4.20
C ASP A 64 -15.26 -0.76 -4.42
N LYS A 65 -16.54 -0.38 -4.54
CA LYS A 65 -16.97 1.03 -4.61
C LYS A 65 -16.60 1.84 -3.36
N VAL A 66 -16.44 1.18 -2.21
CA VAL A 66 -15.96 1.86 -0.98
C VAL A 66 -14.50 2.29 -1.16
N SER A 67 -13.68 1.43 -1.77
CA SER A 67 -12.31 1.78 -2.13
C SER A 67 -12.25 2.92 -3.14
N ASP A 68 -13.10 2.90 -4.16
CA ASP A 68 -13.21 3.98 -5.16
C ASP A 68 -13.65 5.30 -4.52
N PHE A 69 -14.64 5.25 -3.62
CA PHE A 69 -15.06 6.41 -2.85
C PHE A 69 -13.91 6.99 -2.03
N PHE A 70 -13.18 6.14 -1.30
CA PHE A 70 -12.04 6.57 -0.49
C PHE A 70 -10.97 7.25 -1.37
N LEU A 71 -10.63 6.64 -2.50
CA LEU A 71 -9.65 7.20 -3.44
C LEU A 71 -10.09 8.56 -3.98
N ARG A 72 -11.37 8.71 -4.38
CA ARG A 72 -11.92 9.99 -4.86
C ARG A 72 -11.93 11.06 -3.77
N LEU A 73 -12.30 10.69 -2.54
CA LEU A 73 -12.25 11.60 -1.39
C LEU A 73 -10.82 12.09 -1.14
N ARG A 74 -9.84 11.19 -1.17
CA ARG A 74 -8.42 11.54 -1.03
C ARG A 74 -7.96 12.47 -2.15
N THR A 75 -8.26 12.13 -3.40
CA THR A 75 -7.89 12.96 -4.57
C THR A 75 -8.51 14.35 -4.48
N LEU A 76 -9.77 14.47 -4.03
CA LEU A 76 -10.40 15.75 -3.81
C LEU A 76 -9.68 16.55 -2.71
N ALA A 77 -9.37 15.92 -1.59
CA ALA A 77 -8.64 16.56 -0.49
C ALA A 77 -7.25 17.06 -0.96
N GLU A 78 -6.53 16.24 -1.73
CA GLU A 78 -5.23 16.59 -2.33
C GLU A 78 -5.34 17.80 -3.25
N ALA A 79 -6.39 17.88 -4.07
CA ALA A 79 -6.61 19.01 -4.99
C ALA A 79 -6.97 20.31 -4.26
N GLN A 80 -7.65 20.21 -3.11
CA GLN A 80 -8.09 21.39 -2.33
C GLN A 80 -7.03 21.89 -1.34
N LEU A 81 -6.13 21.01 -0.92
CA LEU A 81 -5.11 21.30 0.09
C LEU A 81 -3.71 21.31 -0.55
N ALA A 82 -3.45 22.36 -1.37
CA ALA A 82 -2.14 22.53 -2.03
C ALA A 82 -0.95 22.49 -1.05
N GLU A 83 -1.15 22.87 0.20
CA GLU A 83 -0.16 22.77 1.27
C GLU A 83 0.27 21.33 1.54
N LEU A 84 -0.64 20.34 1.44
CA LEU A 84 -0.30 18.94 1.62
C LEU A 84 0.70 18.45 0.56
N GLN A 85 0.51 18.87 -0.69
CA GLN A 85 1.45 18.54 -1.77
C GLN A 85 2.81 19.19 -1.52
N HIS A 86 2.83 20.42 -1.02
CA HIS A 86 4.07 21.11 -0.69
C HIS A 86 4.84 20.41 0.45
N ILE A 87 4.16 20.07 1.55
CA ILE A 87 4.74 19.35 2.69
C ILE A 87 5.23 17.95 2.26
N ALA A 88 4.42 17.22 1.50
CA ALA A 88 4.79 15.90 0.99
C ALA A 88 6.01 15.97 0.07
N ASN A 89 6.05 16.96 -0.83
CA ASN A 89 7.18 17.18 -1.72
C ASN A 89 8.44 17.57 -0.95
N GLN A 90 8.36 18.47 0.03
CA GLN A 90 9.49 18.82 0.87
C GLN A 90 10.04 17.60 1.63
N TYR A 91 9.16 16.79 2.21
CA TYR A 91 9.55 15.57 2.91
C TYR A 91 10.22 14.55 1.98
N LEU A 92 9.69 14.39 0.76
CA LEU A 92 10.20 13.46 -0.24
C LEU A 92 11.47 13.97 -0.91
N GLN A 93 11.55 15.28 -1.23
CA GLN A 93 12.72 15.92 -1.84
C GLN A 93 13.93 15.93 -0.90
N GLY A 94 13.72 16.16 0.39
CA GLY A 94 14.78 16.10 1.41
C GLY A 94 15.41 14.71 1.58
N ARG A 95 14.74 13.65 1.06
CA ARG A 95 15.20 12.26 1.11
C ARG A 95 15.72 11.74 -0.24
N GLY A 96 16.17 12.62 -1.12
CA GLY A 96 16.67 12.27 -2.46
C GLY A 96 15.52 12.01 -3.42
N ALA A 97 15.05 13.06 -4.06
CA ALA A 97 13.91 13.09 -4.97
C ALA A 97 13.88 11.83 -5.86
N LEU A 98 12.96 10.96 -5.51
CA LEU A 98 12.75 9.72 -6.22
C LEU A 98 11.73 10.05 -7.30
N GLU A 99 12.18 10.21 -8.53
CA GLU A 99 11.25 10.37 -9.65
C GLU A 99 10.29 9.18 -9.66
N PRO A 100 8.97 9.44 -9.54
CA PRO A 100 8.02 8.35 -9.47
C PRO A 100 7.89 7.71 -10.85
N VAL A 101 8.03 6.39 -10.90
CA VAL A 101 7.77 5.62 -12.12
C VAL A 101 6.26 5.56 -12.38
N ARG A 102 5.83 5.87 -13.61
CA ARG A 102 4.43 5.79 -14.01
C ARG A 102 4.03 4.34 -14.26
N GLY A 103 2.81 3.97 -13.82
CA GLY A 103 2.36 2.58 -13.86
C GLY A 103 2.33 1.95 -15.25
N GLU A 104 1.98 2.71 -16.31
CA GLU A 104 1.98 2.20 -17.69
C GLU A 104 3.40 1.87 -18.20
N GLU A 105 4.36 2.72 -17.87
CA GLU A 105 5.76 2.47 -18.18
C GLU A 105 6.27 1.26 -17.41
N LEU A 106 5.92 1.15 -16.13
CA LEU A 106 6.27 0.00 -15.31
C LEU A 106 5.77 -1.30 -15.91
N LEU A 107 4.50 -1.38 -16.33
CA LEU A 107 3.93 -2.58 -16.97
C LEU A 107 4.72 -3.02 -18.21
N ARG A 108 5.15 -2.07 -19.05
CA ARG A 108 5.97 -2.37 -20.21
C ARG A 108 7.33 -2.95 -19.84
N ARG A 109 7.97 -2.35 -18.83
CA ARG A 109 9.32 -2.73 -18.36
C ARG A 109 9.32 -4.08 -17.62
N VAL A 110 8.26 -4.34 -16.83
CA VAL A 110 8.07 -5.65 -16.18
C VAL A 110 7.94 -6.77 -17.21
N ARG A 111 7.10 -6.57 -18.25
CA ARG A 111 6.93 -7.57 -19.32
C ARG A 111 8.21 -7.89 -20.09
N ARG A 112 9.14 -6.93 -20.17
CA ARG A 112 10.45 -7.10 -20.80
C ARG A 112 11.52 -7.65 -19.85
N GLY A 113 11.20 -7.86 -18.58
CA GLY A 113 12.16 -8.30 -17.58
C GLY A 113 13.23 -7.26 -17.22
N GLU A 114 13.02 -6.00 -17.57
CA GLU A 114 13.99 -4.90 -17.40
C GLU A 114 14.04 -4.41 -15.94
N VAL A 115 12.95 -4.61 -15.20
CA VAL A 115 12.80 -4.16 -13.81
C VAL A 115 12.34 -5.30 -12.92
N LEU A 116 12.73 -5.23 -11.64
CA LEU A 116 12.18 -6.02 -10.56
C LEU A 116 11.25 -5.15 -9.73
N VAL A 117 9.98 -5.55 -9.61
CA VAL A 117 9.00 -4.83 -8.78
C VAL A 117 9.00 -5.43 -7.39
N LEU A 118 9.14 -4.58 -6.38
CA LEU A 118 9.05 -4.97 -4.97
C LEU A 118 7.79 -4.41 -4.32
N ASP A 119 7.00 -5.27 -3.72
CA ASP A 119 5.98 -4.90 -2.76
C ASP A 119 6.60 -4.86 -1.37
N VAL A 120 6.68 -3.68 -0.77
CA VAL A 120 7.31 -3.49 0.54
C VAL A 120 6.31 -3.40 1.69
N ARG A 121 5.02 -3.67 1.41
CA ARG A 121 3.96 -3.77 2.39
C ARG A 121 4.08 -5.07 3.20
N PRO A 122 3.38 -5.21 4.34
CA PRO A 122 3.23 -6.49 5.04
C PRO A 122 2.77 -7.61 4.10
N GLY A 123 3.24 -8.84 4.33
CA GLY A 123 2.95 -9.99 3.47
C GLY A 123 1.46 -10.28 3.30
N GLU A 124 0.67 -10.07 4.34
CA GLU A 124 -0.80 -10.20 4.31
C GLU A 124 -1.48 -9.26 3.31
N GLU A 125 -0.93 -8.04 3.11
CA GLU A 125 -1.43 -7.10 2.11
C GLU A 125 -1.07 -7.53 0.69
N TYR A 126 0.12 -8.09 0.53
CA TYR A 126 0.54 -8.68 -0.73
C TYR A 126 -0.37 -9.84 -1.12
N GLU A 127 -0.65 -10.77 -0.20
CA GLU A 127 -1.53 -11.92 -0.43
C GLU A 127 -2.96 -11.50 -0.76
N ALA A 128 -3.47 -10.45 -0.11
CA ALA A 128 -4.80 -9.90 -0.37
C ALA A 128 -4.92 -9.26 -1.77
N GLY A 129 -3.81 -8.71 -2.28
CA GLY A 129 -3.77 -8.16 -3.63
C GLY A 129 -2.47 -7.40 -3.91
N HIS A 130 -1.83 -7.71 -5.05
CA HIS A 130 -0.56 -7.13 -5.45
C HIS A 130 -0.47 -6.92 -6.96
N ILE A 131 0.51 -6.14 -7.39
CA ILE A 131 0.84 -5.95 -8.82
C ILE A 131 1.42 -7.25 -9.36
N PRO A 132 0.87 -7.84 -10.44
CA PRO A 132 1.35 -9.10 -11.00
C PRO A 132 2.85 -9.07 -11.29
N GLY A 133 3.56 -10.11 -10.85
CA GLY A 133 5.01 -10.22 -10.99
C GLY A 133 5.82 -9.43 -9.97
N ALA A 134 5.20 -8.80 -9.00
CA ALA A 134 5.90 -8.17 -7.88
C ALA A 134 6.41 -9.23 -6.89
N LEU A 135 7.59 -9.00 -6.35
CA LEU A 135 8.16 -9.80 -5.25
C LEU A 135 7.77 -9.18 -3.91
N SER A 136 7.16 -9.96 -3.02
CA SER A 136 6.89 -9.53 -1.65
C SER A 136 8.17 -9.46 -0.83
N VAL A 137 8.56 -8.25 -0.43
CA VAL A 137 9.70 -8.00 0.45
C VAL A 137 9.32 -6.91 1.44
N PRO A 138 8.62 -7.25 2.55
CA PRO A 138 8.25 -6.28 3.57
C PRO A 138 9.44 -5.43 4.00
N VAL A 139 9.22 -4.13 4.20
CA VAL A 139 10.32 -3.16 4.50
C VAL A 139 11.12 -3.58 5.73
N VAL A 140 10.47 -4.22 6.71
CA VAL A 140 11.11 -4.74 7.93
C VAL A 140 12.08 -5.89 7.66
N GLU A 141 11.84 -6.68 6.61
CA GLU A 141 12.68 -7.81 6.20
C GLU A 141 13.72 -7.44 5.12
N LEU A 142 13.60 -6.23 4.55
CA LEU A 142 14.37 -5.83 3.38
C LEU A 142 15.88 -5.92 3.61
N ARG A 143 16.37 -5.59 4.81
CA ARG A 143 17.81 -5.65 5.15
C ARG A 143 18.42 -7.03 4.96
N GLU A 144 17.66 -8.07 5.25
CA GLU A 144 18.09 -9.46 5.14
C GLU A 144 17.91 -9.98 3.72
N ARG A 145 16.75 -9.72 3.15
CA ARG A 145 16.33 -10.25 1.85
C ARG A 145 17.01 -9.58 0.66
N MET A 146 17.49 -8.34 0.80
CA MET A 146 18.17 -7.65 -0.30
C MET A 146 19.45 -8.32 -0.77
N LYS A 147 20.08 -9.18 0.05
CA LYS A 147 21.30 -9.93 -0.33
C LYS A 147 21.06 -10.85 -1.54
N GLY A 148 19.83 -11.33 -1.71
CA GLY A 148 19.42 -12.18 -2.83
C GLY A 148 18.89 -11.42 -4.06
N LEU A 149 18.80 -10.08 -4.00
CA LEU A 149 18.28 -9.30 -5.11
C LEU A 149 19.35 -9.05 -6.18
N PRO A 150 18.97 -9.09 -7.48
CA PRO A 150 19.90 -8.86 -8.59
C PRO A 150 20.32 -7.39 -8.66
N LYS A 151 21.63 -7.12 -8.65
CA LYS A 151 22.18 -5.78 -8.77
C LYS A 151 22.20 -5.23 -10.20
N ASN A 152 22.08 -6.11 -11.18
CA ASN A 152 22.08 -5.76 -12.59
C ASN A 152 20.71 -5.30 -13.11
N ARG A 153 19.65 -5.47 -12.33
CA ARG A 153 18.31 -4.99 -12.67
C ARG A 153 17.96 -3.72 -11.88
N GLU A 154 17.13 -2.91 -12.46
CA GLU A 154 16.50 -1.79 -11.76
C GLU A 154 15.37 -2.30 -10.87
N ILE A 155 15.25 -1.75 -9.68
CA ILE A 155 14.22 -2.09 -8.71
C ILE A 155 13.20 -0.95 -8.64
N VAL A 156 11.92 -1.30 -8.75
CA VAL A 156 10.81 -0.36 -8.51
C VAL A 156 10.04 -0.84 -7.31
N ALA A 157 10.13 -0.09 -6.20
CA ALA A 157 9.43 -0.42 -4.97
C ALA A 157 8.10 0.35 -4.87
N TYR A 158 7.05 -0.31 -4.41
CA TYR A 158 5.76 0.32 -4.12
C TYR A 158 5.22 -0.08 -2.75
N CYS A 159 4.29 0.74 -2.25
CA CYS A 159 3.54 0.47 -1.03
C CYS A 159 2.06 0.90 -1.17
N ARG A 160 1.44 1.41 -0.12
CA ARG A 160 0.01 1.70 -0.06
C ARG A 160 -0.43 2.89 -0.93
N GLY A 161 0.48 3.80 -1.28
CA GLY A 161 0.15 4.98 -2.08
C GLY A 161 1.20 6.10 -1.98
N PRO A 162 0.89 7.29 -2.51
CA PRO A 162 1.86 8.37 -2.71
C PRO A 162 2.48 8.90 -1.40
N TYR A 163 1.77 8.83 -0.29
CA TYR A 163 2.23 9.34 1.02
C TYR A 163 2.84 8.26 1.92
N CYS A 164 2.93 7.04 1.45
CA CYS A 164 3.45 5.94 2.25
C CYS A 164 4.99 5.99 2.33
N VAL A 165 5.51 6.07 3.55
CA VAL A 165 6.95 6.19 3.80
C VAL A 165 7.72 4.89 3.58
N MET A 166 7.06 3.72 3.66
CA MET A 166 7.73 2.41 3.53
C MET A 166 8.50 2.26 2.20
N ALA A 167 7.93 2.72 1.08
CA ALA A 167 8.62 2.66 -0.21
C ALA A 167 9.80 3.64 -0.29
N VAL A 168 9.70 4.80 0.38
CA VAL A 168 10.81 5.77 0.48
C VAL A 168 11.97 5.15 1.25
N GLU A 169 11.71 4.60 2.43
CA GLU A 169 12.70 3.93 3.27
C GLU A 169 13.35 2.74 2.56
N ALA A 170 12.55 1.95 1.87
CA ALA A 170 13.04 0.81 1.09
C ALA A 170 14.00 1.26 -0.02
N VAL A 171 13.65 2.30 -0.78
CA VAL A 171 14.49 2.80 -1.87
C VAL A 171 15.76 3.44 -1.34
N GLU A 172 15.68 4.22 -0.25
CA GLU A 172 16.88 4.77 0.41
C GLU A 172 17.85 3.66 0.84
N LEU A 173 17.31 2.60 1.47
CA LEU A 173 18.11 1.47 1.93
C LEU A 173 18.75 0.72 0.76
N LEU A 174 18.01 0.45 -0.31
CA LEU A 174 18.49 -0.20 -1.52
C LEU A 174 19.61 0.64 -2.18
N ARG A 175 19.41 1.94 -2.33
CA ARG A 175 20.41 2.85 -2.93
C ARG A 175 21.71 2.92 -2.11
N LYS A 176 21.61 2.96 -0.77
CA LYS A 176 22.77 2.90 0.13
C LYS A 176 23.57 1.60 -0.03
N ARG A 177 22.98 0.56 -0.58
CA ARG A 177 23.61 -0.74 -0.86
C ARG A 177 24.00 -0.93 -2.34
N GLY A 178 23.92 0.13 -3.14
CA GLY A 178 24.36 0.17 -4.53
C GLY A 178 23.36 -0.38 -5.54
N PHE A 179 22.08 -0.54 -5.18
CA PHE A 179 21.03 -0.90 -6.12
C PHE A 179 20.53 0.35 -6.87
N ARG A 180 20.14 0.18 -8.12
CA ARG A 180 19.38 1.16 -8.87
C ARG A 180 17.91 0.98 -8.50
N ALA A 181 17.41 1.84 -7.60
CA ALA A 181 16.07 1.70 -7.06
C ALA A 181 15.27 2.99 -7.20
N HIS A 182 13.99 2.85 -7.53
CA HIS A 182 13.01 3.93 -7.68
C HIS A 182 11.73 3.60 -6.94
N ARG A 183 10.99 4.63 -6.57
CA ARG A 183 9.67 4.49 -5.96
C ARG A 183 8.60 4.57 -7.05
N MET A 184 7.59 3.71 -6.98
CA MET A 184 6.37 3.90 -7.75
C MET A 184 5.49 4.98 -7.10
N GLU A 185 4.86 5.82 -7.90
CA GLU A 185 3.98 6.89 -7.43
C GLU A 185 2.71 6.34 -6.78
N HIS A 186 2.17 5.27 -7.35
CA HIS A 186 0.87 4.71 -7.00
C HIS A 186 1.01 3.39 -6.26
N GLY A 187 0.04 3.10 -5.38
CA GLY A 187 -0.13 1.81 -4.73
C GLY A 187 -1.12 0.91 -5.46
N VAL A 188 -1.50 -0.18 -4.79
CA VAL A 188 -2.43 -1.18 -5.35
C VAL A 188 -3.84 -0.62 -5.54
N ILE A 189 -4.27 0.32 -4.69
CA ILE A 189 -5.60 0.93 -4.78
C ILE A 189 -5.73 1.72 -6.09
N GLU A 190 -4.76 2.58 -6.39
CA GLU A 190 -4.74 3.37 -7.62
C GLU A 190 -4.57 2.48 -8.85
N TRP A 191 -3.82 1.38 -8.73
CA TRP A 191 -3.63 0.40 -9.77
C TRP A 191 -4.95 -0.27 -10.13
N ARG A 192 -5.70 -0.74 -9.13
CA ARG A 192 -7.04 -1.33 -9.29
C ARG A 192 -8.04 -0.34 -9.89
N ALA A 193 -8.05 0.91 -9.40
CA ALA A 193 -8.96 1.95 -9.89
C ALA A 193 -8.76 2.32 -11.37
N ARG A 194 -7.58 2.02 -11.93
CA ARG A 194 -7.32 2.14 -13.37
C ARG A 194 -7.74 0.92 -14.19
N GLY A 195 -8.36 -0.07 -13.55
CA GLY A 195 -8.78 -1.31 -14.19
C GLY A 195 -7.61 -2.25 -14.52
N TRP A 196 -6.43 -2.04 -13.96
CA TRP A 196 -5.30 -2.91 -14.17
C TRP A 196 -5.39 -4.18 -13.31
N ARG A 197 -4.91 -5.29 -13.87
CA ARG A 197 -4.97 -6.60 -13.21
C ARG A 197 -4.24 -6.57 -11.87
N ILE A 198 -4.87 -7.18 -10.86
CA ILE A 198 -4.31 -7.50 -9.54
C ILE A 198 -4.16 -9.01 -9.45
N ALA A 199 -3.08 -9.48 -8.88
CA ALA A 199 -2.87 -10.85 -8.47
C ALA A 199 -3.15 -11.00 -6.97
N THR A 200 -3.50 -12.19 -6.52
CA THR A 200 -3.77 -12.55 -5.11
C THR A 200 -3.02 -13.82 -4.73
N GLY A 201 -2.80 -14.03 -3.43
CA GLY A 201 -2.02 -15.15 -2.94
C GLY A 201 -0.51 -14.95 -3.13
N THR A 202 0.25 -16.03 -3.11
CA THR A 202 1.71 -15.98 -3.31
C THR A 202 2.06 -16.33 -4.75
N GLU A 203 2.81 -15.47 -5.44
CA GLU A 203 3.36 -15.77 -6.76
C GLU A 203 4.81 -16.24 -6.64
N ALA A 204 5.17 -17.28 -7.42
CA ALA A 204 6.58 -17.68 -7.59
C ALA A 204 7.25 -16.69 -8.54
N VAL A 205 7.87 -15.65 -8.00
CA VAL A 205 8.63 -14.67 -8.78
C VAL A 205 10.05 -15.21 -9.00
N ARG A 206 10.45 -15.39 -10.25
CA ARG A 206 11.85 -15.71 -10.60
C ARG A 206 12.69 -14.44 -10.49
N VAL A 207 13.60 -14.45 -9.53
CA VAL A 207 14.59 -13.37 -9.30
C VAL A 207 15.73 -13.47 -10.31
#